data_695eed8fb6668239cf8ab9b5cbaf126b
#
_entry.id   695eed8fb6668239cf8ab9b5cbaf126b
#
_cell.length_a   1.000
_cell.length_b   1.000
_cell.length_c   1.000
_cell.angle_alpha   90.00
_cell.angle_beta   90.00
_cell.angle_gamma   90.00
#
_symmetry.space_group_name_H-M   'P 1'
#
loop_
_entity.id
_entity.type
_entity.pdbx_description
1 polymer ?
#
loop_
_entity_poly.entity_id
_entity_poly.type
_entity_poly.pdbx_seq_one_letter_code
_entity_poly.pdbx_strand_id
1 'polypeptide(L)'
;YFANIADVLKGTEASVIINIANEWHNSSSAENWRDGYLKAIPIIRNAGLRHCIMVDAGGYGQSAATIHSYGKDVLAADPENNVIFSIHMYGTAGNKNRVKSNIDGVVNQGLALCIGEFGWYHSDGDVDEDLILSYCQEKKVGWLAWSWYGNGNPVQYLDLVKDASASPVLAVQTTNGNSCEWGKKIVEAWEKEAERATFDGCLTSDFNEVAAYDDNEMLYYDYAESVLHVKSK
;
A
#
# COMPACT_ATOMS: atom_id res chain seq x y z
N TYR A 1 0.33 11.80 18.12
CA TYR A 1 -0.92 11.93 17.38
C TYR A 1 -1.85 10.73 17.65
N PHE A 2 -1.50 9.50 17.24
CA PHE A 2 -2.39 8.32 17.33
C PHE A 2 -2.88 8.03 18.76
N ALA A 3 -2.03 8.21 19.77
CA ALA A 3 -2.46 8.07 21.16
C ALA A 3 -3.60 9.03 21.55
N ASN A 4 -3.63 10.24 20.96
CA ASN A 4 -4.65 11.25 21.26
C ASN A 4 -5.99 10.95 20.57
N ILE A 5 -6.01 10.14 19.51
CA ILE A 5 -7.22 9.74 18.76
C ILE A 5 -7.55 8.27 18.95
N ALA A 6 -6.90 7.60 19.90
CA ALA A 6 -7.04 6.16 20.09
C ALA A 6 -8.50 5.73 20.33
N ASP A 7 -9.27 6.51 21.08
CA ASP A 7 -10.67 6.19 21.35
C ASP A 7 -11.58 6.29 20.11
N VAL A 8 -11.16 7.03 19.09
CA VAL A 8 -11.86 7.09 17.78
C VAL A 8 -11.52 5.89 16.92
N LEU A 9 -10.29 5.37 17.04
CA LEU A 9 -9.79 4.27 16.21
C LEU A 9 -10.13 2.89 16.77
N LYS A 10 -10.19 2.73 18.09
CA LYS A 10 -10.51 1.43 18.72
C LYS A 10 -11.83 0.85 18.18
N GLY A 11 -11.78 -0.44 17.79
CA GLY A 11 -12.92 -1.13 17.19
C GLY A 11 -12.99 -1.01 15.67
N THR A 12 -12.00 -0.34 15.02
CA THR A 12 -11.92 -0.24 13.56
C THR A 12 -10.77 -1.07 12.98
N GLU A 13 -10.23 -2.00 13.75
CA GLU A 13 -9.06 -2.80 13.40
C GLU A 13 -9.24 -3.61 12.11
N ALA A 14 -10.48 -4.04 11.82
CA ALA A 14 -10.80 -4.79 10.61
C ALA A 14 -10.81 -3.95 9.32
N SER A 15 -10.90 -2.63 9.43
CA SER A 15 -11.08 -1.73 8.27
C SER A 15 -10.04 -0.60 8.17
N VAL A 16 -9.17 -0.45 9.17
CA VAL A 16 -8.19 0.63 9.22
C VAL A 16 -6.79 0.08 9.42
N ILE A 17 -5.87 0.51 8.57
CA ILE A 17 -4.41 0.31 8.72
C ILE A 17 -3.81 1.64 9.17
N ILE A 18 -2.95 1.60 10.18
CA ILE A 18 -2.27 2.80 10.69
C ILE A 18 -0.91 2.91 10.02
N ASN A 19 -0.77 3.83 9.04
CA ASN A 19 0.57 4.26 8.61
C ASN A 19 1.12 5.25 9.65
N ILE A 20 2.22 4.88 10.31
CA ILE A 20 2.78 5.66 11.42
C ILE A 20 3.19 7.07 10.96
N ALA A 21 3.87 7.15 9.82
CA ALA A 21 4.32 8.41 9.26
C ALA A 21 4.74 8.20 7.79
N ASN A 22 4.08 8.91 6.88
CA ASN A 22 4.43 8.87 5.47
C ASN A 22 5.83 9.46 5.25
N GLU A 23 6.70 8.68 4.60
CA GLU A 23 8.03 9.14 4.13
C GLU A 23 8.87 9.91 5.16
N TRP A 24 8.70 9.64 6.45
CA TRP A 24 9.29 10.45 7.53
C TRP A 24 10.82 10.46 7.54
N HIS A 25 11.45 9.42 6.97
CA HIS A 25 12.89 9.23 7.01
C HIS A 25 13.53 9.54 5.67
N ASN A 26 14.22 10.67 5.58
CA ASN A 26 14.83 11.20 4.37
C ASN A 26 16.19 10.58 4.00
N SER A 27 16.69 9.64 4.80
CA SER A 27 17.98 8.99 4.63
C SER A 27 17.82 7.50 4.38
N SER A 28 18.82 6.87 3.79
CA SER A 28 18.93 5.43 3.65
C SER A 28 19.63 4.75 4.85
N SER A 29 19.92 5.47 5.94
CA SER A 29 20.47 4.88 7.16
C SER A 29 19.46 3.90 7.77
N ALA A 30 19.76 2.61 7.63
CA ALA A 30 18.87 1.55 8.08
C ALA A 30 18.76 1.47 9.60
N GLU A 31 19.83 1.80 10.33
CA GLU A 31 19.85 1.84 11.79
C GLU A 31 18.93 2.93 12.33
N ASN A 32 19.03 4.16 11.81
CA ASN A 32 18.19 5.27 12.25
C ASN A 32 16.71 5.00 11.94
N TRP A 33 16.44 4.41 10.78
CA TRP A 33 15.10 3.98 10.38
C TRP A 33 14.54 2.95 11.37
N ARG A 34 15.29 1.87 11.65
CA ARG A 34 14.93 0.87 12.64
C ARG A 34 14.62 1.50 13.99
N ASP A 35 15.55 2.28 14.51
CA ASP A 35 15.47 2.85 15.86
C ASP A 35 14.26 3.79 16.02
N GLY A 36 13.85 4.47 14.93
CA GLY A 36 12.62 5.27 14.90
C GLY A 36 11.38 4.41 15.10
N TYR A 37 11.25 3.32 14.35
CA TYR A 37 10.08 2.44 14.46
C TYR A 37 10.07 1.62 15.75
N LEU A 38 11.24 1.19 16.26
CA LEU A 38 11.33 0.54 17.58
C LEU A 38 10.82 1.44 18.72
N LYS A 39 10.88 2.76 18.56
CA LYS A 39 10.31 3.73 19.49
C LYS A 39 8.83 3.99 19.24
N ALA A 40 8.41 4.06 17.97
CA ALA A 40 7.06 4.47 17.60
C ALA A 40 6.02 3.37 17.82
N ILE A 41 6.32 2.11 17.45
CA ILE A 41 5.39 0.99 17.55
C ILE A 41 4.89 0.79 19.00
N PRO A 42 5.74 0.73 20.05
CA PRO A 42 5.26 0.59 21.41
C PRO A 42 4.34 1.73 21.87
N ILE A 43 4.53 2.96 21.38
CA ILE A 43 3.65 4.08 21.72
C ILE A 43 2.23 3.83 21.19
N ILE A 44 2.09 3.32 19.99
CA ILE A 44 0.79 2.99 19.39
C ILE A 44 0.14 1.83 20.15
N ARG A 45 0.90 0.77 20.43
CA ARG A 45 0.39 -0.40 21.17
C ARG A 45 0.00 -0.08 22.61
N ASN A 46 0.79 0.77 23.29
CA ASN A 46 0.47 1.25 24.65
C ASN A 46 -0.79 2.15 24.68
N ALA A 47 -1.15 2.77 23.59
CA ALA A 47 -2.44 3.48 23.46
C ALA A 47 -3.64 2.52 23.30
N GLY A 48 -3.40 1.21 23.22
CA GLY A 48 -4.42 0.18 23.08
C GLY A 48 -4.90 -0.03 21.64
N LEU A 49 -4.14 0.43 20.65
CA LEU A 49 -4.45 0.25 19.22
C LEU A 49 -3.81 -1.05 18.72
N ARG A 50 -4.65 -1.99 18.23
CA ARG A 50 -4.25 -3.32 17.73
C ARG A 50 -4.24 -3.41 16.20
N HIS A 51 -4.51 -2.33 15.51
CA HIS A 51 -4.52 -2.22 14.06
C HIS A 51 -3.26 -2.77 13.40
N CYS A 52 -3.37 -3.21 12.15
CA CYS A 52 -2.20 -3.39 11.31
C CYS A 52 -1.43 -2.07 11.23
N ILE A 53 -0.12 -2.12 11.47
CA ILE A 53 0.76 -0.96 11.38
C ILE A 53 1.49 -1.01 10.04
N MET A 54 1.34 0.02 9.22
CA MET A 54 2.12 0.20 8.01
C MET A 54 3.39 0.99 8.31
N VAL A 55 4.51 0.49 7.80
CA VAL A 55 5.86 1.00 8.05
C VAL A 55 6.54 1.27 6.71
N ASP A 56 6.70 2.55 6.37
CA ASP A 56 7.38 2.95 5.14
C ASP A 56 8.88 2.71 5.21
N ALA A 57 9.48 2.31 4.11
CA ALA A 57 10.93 2.21 3.96
C ALA A 57 11.62 3.57 4.21
N GLY A 58 12.92 3.55 4.48
CA GLY A 58 13.73 4.77 4.54
C GLY A 58 13.90 5.43 3.17
N GLY A 59 14.58 6.58 3.14
CA GLY A 59 14.85 7.32 1.89
C GLY A 59 13.58 7.74 1.16
N TYR A 60 12.67 8.40 1.86
CA TYR A 60 11.34 8.77 1.35
C TYR A 60 10.56 7.55 0.82
N GLY A 61 10.51 6.48 1.59
CA GLY A 61 9.81 5.26 1.19
C GLY A 61 10.54 4.40 0.14
N GLN A 62 11.60 4.89 -0.50
CA GLN A 62 12.19 4.25 -1.68
C GLN A 62 13.37 3.30 -1.37
N SER A 63 13.91 3.32 -0.14
CA SER A 63 15.07 2.50 0.24
C SER A 63 14.65 1.16 0.85
N ALA A 64 14.27 0.20 0.02
CA ALA A 64 13.95 -1.16 0.45
C ALA A 64 15.07 -1.81 1.28
N ALA A 65 16.32 -1.37 1.10
CA ALA A 65 17.47 -1.85 1.86
C ALA A 65 17.30 -1.68 3.38
N THR A 66 16.54 -0.69 3.84
CA THR A 66 16.26 -0.51 5.27
C THR A 66 15.42 -1.65 5.82
N ILE A 67 14.39 -2.07 5.07
CA ILE A 67 13.55 -3.23 5.41
C ILE A 67 14.35 -4.52 5.28
N HIS A 68 15.13 -4.67 4.20
CA HIS A 68 15.97 -5.86 4.00
C HIS A 68 16.91 -6.09 5.19
N SER A 69 17.46 -5.02 5.76
CA SER A 69 18.42 -5.09 6.87
C SER A 69 17.76 -5.34 8.23
N TYR A 70 16.65 -4.65 8.51
CA TYR A 70 16.09 -4.58 9.86
C TYR A 70 14.56 -4.78 9.94
N GLY A 71 13.91 -5.23 8.85
CA GLY A 71 12.47 -5.45 8.87
C GLY A 71 12.03 -6.44 9.95
N LYS A 72 12.81 -7.52 10.16
CA LYS A 72 12.54 -8.49 11.23
C LYS A 72 12.65 -7.89 12.63
N ASP A 73 13.60 -6.98 12.85
CA ASP A 73 13.76 -6.30 14.15
C ASP A 73 12.56 -5.37 14.41
N VAL A 74 12.09 -4.68 13.36
CA VAL A 74 10.92 -3.82 13.45
C VAL A 74 9.65 -4.63 13.69
N LEU A 75 9.45 -5.75 12.99
CA LEU A 75 8.34 -6.66 13.24
C LEU A 75 8.36 -7.21 14.67
N ALA A 76 9.53 -7.62 15.16
CA ALA A 76 9.69 -8.15 16.52
C ALA A 76 9.42 -7.11 17.63
N ALA A 77 9.47 -5.82 17.32
CA ALA A 77 9.08 -4.76 18.24
C ALA A 77 7.56 -4.64 18.46
N ASP A 78 6.78 -5.29 17.60
CA ASP A 78 5.32 -5.32 17.71
C ASP A 78 4.84 -6.59 18.43
N PRO A 79 4.31 -6.50 19.66
CA PRO A 79 3.79 -7.65 20.39
C PRO A 79 2.57 -8.31 19.70
N GLU A 80 1.86 -7.58 18.83
CA GLU A 80 0.73 -8.12 18.03
C GLU A 80 1.23 -8.84 16.77
N ASN A 81 2.52 -8.71 16.41
CA ASN A 81 3.09 -9.26 15.17
C ASN A 81 2.29 -8.86 13.91
N ASN A 82 1.74 -7.64 13.92
CA ASN A 82 0.79 -7.13 12.92
C ASN A 82 1.35 -5.88 12.23
N VAL A 83 2.43 -6.08 11.47
CA VAL A 83 3.12 -5.03 10.70
C VAL A 83 3.13 -5.38 9.23
N ILE A 84 2.79 -4.43 8.37
CA ILE A 84 3.01 -4.48 6.92
C ILE A 84 4.05 -3.44 6.53
N PHE A 85 5.04 -3.84 5.75
CA PHE A 85 6.05 -2.91 5.23
C PHE A 85 5.56 -2.26 3.95
N SER A 86 5.96 -1.02 3.72
CA SER A 86 5.56 -0.22 2.57
C SER A 86 6.81 0.26 1.83
N ILE A 87 6.85 0.06 0.52
CA ILE A 87 7.88 0.61 -0.36
C ILE A 87 7.20 1.55 -1.34
N HIS A 88 7.78 2.74 -1.53
CA HIS A 88 7.37 3.68 -2.56
C HIS A 88 8.25 3.51 -3.80
N MET A 89 7.63 3.29 -4.96
CA MET A 89 8.34 3.01 -6.20
C MET A 89 8.10 4.12 -7.23
N TYR A 90 9.08 5.00 -7.35
CA TYR A 90 9.09 6.08 -8.33
C TYR A 90 10.28 5.89 -9.31
N GLY A 91 10.94 6.92 -9.78
CA GLY A 91 11.95 6.82 -10.83
C GLY A 91 13.12 5.88 -10.54
N THR A 92 13.43 5.61 -9.26
CA THR A 92 14.39 4.56 -8.89
C THR A 92 13.91 3.15 -9.29
N ALA A 93 12.61 2.96 -9.55
CA ALA A 93 11.98 1.70 -9.98
C ALA A 93 11.79 1.61 -11.50
N GLY A 94 12.44 2.44 -12.31
CA GLY A 94 12.53 2.29 -13.77
C GLY A 94 13.43 1.12 -14.22
N ASN A 95 13.96 0.34 -13.29
CA ASN A 95 14.85 -0.79 -13.54
C ASN A 95 14.25 -2.09 -13.02
N LYS A 96 14.03 -3.06 -13.93
CA LYS A 96 13.45 -4.39 -13.63
C LYS A 96 14.12 -5.12 -12.47
N ASN A 97 15.44 -5.08 -12.40
CA ASN A 97 16.17 -5.74 -11.32
C ASN A 97 15.91 -5.05 -9.98
N ARG A 98 15.75 -3.72 -9.99
CA ARG A 98 15.43 -2.96 -8.78
C ARG A 98 14.03 -3.30 -8.28
N VAL A 99 13.02 -3.31 -9.16
CA VAL A 99 11.64 -3.68 -8.78
C VAL A 99 11.63 -5.05 -8.12
N LYS A 100 12.22 -6.06 -8.79
CA LYS A 100 12.27 -7.44 -8.26
C LYS A 100 13.05 -7.54 -6.96
N SER A 101 14.23 -6.94 -6.88
CA SER A 101 15.04 -7.01 -5.67
C SER A 101 14.37 -6.31 -4.47
N ASN A 102 13.67 -5.21 -4.69
CA ASN A 102 12.93 -4.53 -3.64
C ASN A 102 11.85 -5.44 -3.04
N ILE A 103 11.07 -6.10 -3.89
CA ILE A 103 9.98 -7.01 -3.46
C ILE A 103 10.57 -8.29 -2.85
N ASP A 104 11.44 -8.97 -3.58
CA ASP A 104 12.00 -10.27 -3.14
C ASP A 104 12.76 -10.16 -1.82
N GLY A 105 13.51 -9.08 -1.62
CA GLY A 105 14.26 -8.87 -0.39
C GLY A 105 13.38 -8.72 0.86
N VAL A 106 12.10 -8.42 0.72
CA VAL A 106 11.13 -8.38 1.82
C VAL A 106 10.38 -9.70 1.93
N VAL A 107 9.73 -10.14 0.84
CA VAL A 107 8.85 -11.32 0.89
C VAL A 107 9.61 -12.61 1.18
N ASN A 108 10.86 -12.76 0.71
CA ASN A 108 11.70 -13.93 1.01
C ASN A 108 12.13 -14.02 2.48
N GLN A 109 11.95 -12.95 3.25
CA GLN A 109 12.13 -12.95 4.70
C GLN A 109 10.86 -13.38 5.46
N GLY A 110 9.75 -13.61 4.77
CA GLY A 110 8.44 -13.88 5.36
C GLY A 110 7.77 -12.63 5.93
N LEU A 111 8.14 -11.45 5.46
CA LEU A 111 7.56 -10.18 5.88
C LEU A 111 6.41 -9.77 4.95
N ALA A 112 5.32 -9.25 5.52
CA ALA A 112 4.23 -8.70 4.74
C ALA A 112 4.65 -7.39 4.06
N LEU A 113 4.32 -7.24 2.79
CA LEU A 113 4.70 -6.10 1.95
C LEU A 113 3.49 -5.51 1.23
N CYS A 114 3.48 -4.20 1.13
CA CYS A 114 2.66 -3.43 0.18
C CYS A 114 3.57 -2.48 -0.60
N ILE A 115 3.31 -2.29 -1.88
CA ILE A 115 3.85 -1.13 -2.59
C ILE A 115 2.91 0.03 -2.27
N GLY A 116 3.28 0.80 -1.24
CA GLY A 116 2.40 1.82 -0.64
C GLY A 116 2.19 3.03 -1.53
N GLU A 117 3.13 3.29 -2.44
CA GLU A 117 2.98 4.29 -3.49
C GLU A 117 3.75 3.84 -4.74
N PHE A 118 3.20 4.12 -5.91
CA PHE A 118 3.94 4.10 -7.16
C PHE A 118 3.22 4.96 -8.21
N GLY A 119 3.99 5.49 -9.15
CA GLY A 119 3.50 6.21 -10.33
C GLY A 119 3.97 5.55 -11.60
N TRP A 120 3.66 6.16 -12.74
CA TRP A 120 4.18 5.75 -14.05
C TRP A 120 5.45 6.55 -14.43
N TYR A 121 5.62 7.73 -13.83
CA TYR A 121 6.74 8.63 -14.01
C TYR A 121 6.94 9.48 -12.74
N HIS A 122 8.16 9.95 -12.50
CA HIS A 122 8.45 10.95 -11.47
C HIS A 122 9.60 11.86 -11.89
N SER A 123 9.88 12.91 -11.10
CA SER A 123 10.97 13.87 -11.40
C SER A 123 12.35 13.21 -11.53
N ASP A 124 12.55 12.06 -10.92
CA ASP A 124 13.77 11.25 -10.94
C ASP A 124 13.78 10.16 -12.02
N GLY A 125 12.75 10.09 -12.88
CA GLY A 125 12.72 9.23 -14.06
C GLY A 125 11.44 8.44 -14.29
N ASP A 126 11.51 7.60 -15.29
CA ASP A 126 10.47 6.65 -15.68
C ASP A 126 10.33 5.53 -14.64
N VAL A 127 9.15 4.95 -14.53
CA VAL A 127 8.82 3.84 -13.62
C VAL A 127 8.37 2.64 -14.46
N ASP A 128 8.81 1.45 -14.13
CA ASP A 128 8.35 0.21 -14.76
C ASP A 128 7.08 -0.28 -14.05
N GLU A 129 6.00 0.51 -14.18
CA GLU A 129 4.72 0.26 -13.50
C GLU A 129 4.06 -1.05 -13.98
N ASP A 130 4.27 -1.44 -15.22
CA ASP A 130 3.76 -2.72 -15.74
C ASP A 130 4.42 -3.91 -15.03
N LEU A 131 5.72 -3.83 -14.76
CA LEU A 131 6.40 -4.83 -13.96
C LEU A 131 5.97 -4.78 -12.49
N ILE A 132 5.79 -3.60 -11.92
CA ILE A 132 5.30 -3.47 -10.53
C ILE A 132 3.98 -4.20 -10.40
N LEU A 133 2.99 -3.90 -11.25
CA LEU A 133 1.68 -4.52 -11.22
C LEU A 133 1.75 -6.06 -11.40
N SER A 134 2.44 -6.51 -12.45
CA SER A 134 2.52 -7.95 -12.74
C SER A 134 3.32 -8.72 -11.69
N TYR A 135 4.38 -8.14 -11.13
CA TYR A 135 5.20 -8.80 -10.14
C TYR A 135 4.56 -8.80 -8.75
N CYS A 136 3.84 -7.74 -8.40
CA CYS A 136 3.00 -7.73 -7.19
C CYS A 136 1.95 -8.84 -7.25
N GLN A 137 1.29 -9.02 -8.39
CA GLN A 137 0.35 -10.13 -8.60
C GLN A 137 1.04 -11.50 -8.44
N GLU A 138 2.20 -11.71 -9.06
CA GLU A 138 2.99 -12.96 -8.94
C GLU A 138 3.35 -13.26 -7.49
N LYS A 139 3.76 -12.25 -6.73
CA LYS A 139 4.24 -12.37 -5.35
C LYS A 139 3.15 -12.22 -4.29
N LYS A 140 1.90 -11.97 -4.68
CA LYS A 140 0.77 -11.68 -3.78
C LYS A 140 1.05 -10.50 -2.85
N VAL A 141 1.59 -9.44 -3.40
CA VAL A 141 1.91 -8.17 -2.73
C VAL A 141 0.83 -7.16 -3.08
N GLY A 142 0.27 -6.48 -2.06
CA GLY A 142 -0.66 -5.38 -2.27
C GLY A 142 0.01 -4.16 -2.89
N TRP A 143 -0.77 -3.31 -3.55
CA TRP A 143 -0.26 -2.09 -4.15
C TRP A 143 -1.28 -0.95 -4.10
N LEU A 144 -0.78 0.28 -3.98
CA LEU A 144 -1.55 1.52 -3.99
C LEU A 144 -0.92 2.47 -5.02
N ALA A 145 -1.67 2.79 -6.07
CA ALA A 145 -1.21 3.73 -7.09
C ALA A 145 -1.35 5.18 -6.60
N TRP A 146 -0.35 6.00 -6.82
CA TRP A 146 -0.39 7.42 -6.53
C TRP A 146 -0.78 8.21 -7.77
N SER A 147 -1.83 9.00 -7.71
CA SER A 147 -2.92 9.06 -6.74
C SER A 147 -4.23 9.40 -7.46
N TRP A 148 -5.37 9.30 -6.77
CA TRP A 148 -6.66 9.54 -7.39
C TRP A 148 -6.75 10.90 -8.09
N TYR A 149 -6.54 12.00 -7.34
CA TYR A 149 -6.62 13.37 -7.85
C TYR A 149 -6.01 14.38 -6.89
N GLY A 150 -5.57 15.52 -7.42
CA GLY A 150 -5.20 16.69 -6.63
C GLY A 150 -3.70 16.89 -6.44
N ASN A 151 -2.89 16.22 -7.23
CA ASN A 151 -1.45 16.49 -7.24
C ASN A 151 -1.18 17.92 -7.72
N GLY A 152 -0.32 18.62 -6.98
CA GLY A 152 0.14 19.94 -7.35
C GLY A 152 1.20 19.94 -8.48
N ASN A 153 1.42 21.12 -9.07
CA ASN A 153 2.50 21.29 -10.04
C ASN A 153 3.88 21.06 -9.36
N PRO A 154 4.82 20.32 -9.97
CA PRO A 154 4.80 19.81 -11.36
C PRO A 154 4.34 18.34 -11.52
N VAL A 155 3.70 17.74 -10.53
CA VAL A 155 3.42 16.28 -10.50
C VAL A 155 1.97 15.89 -10.80
N GLN A 156 1.18 16.78 -11.41
CA GLN A 156 -0.22 16.50 -11.81
C GLN A 156 -0.32 15.31 -12.79
N TYR A 157 0.75 14.94 -13.46
CA TYR A 157 0.80 13.77 -14.34
C TYR A 157 0.62 12.45 -13.57
N LEU A 158 0.57 12.49 -12.24
CA LEU A 158 0.27 11.33 -11.41
C LEU A 158 -1.24 11.17 -11.11
N ASP A 159 -2.07 12.17 -11.43
CA ASP A 159 -3.52 12.08 -11.22
C ASP A 159 -4.14 10.98 -12.10
N LEU A 160 -4.92 10.09 -11.49
CA LEU A 160 -5.65 9.03 -12.19
C LEU A 160 -6.89 9.56 -12.91
N VAL A 161 -7.48 10.64 -12.41
CA VAL A 161 -8.67 11.28 -12.98
C VAL A 161 -8.44 12.76 -13.23
N LYS A 162 -9.27 13.34 -14.11
CA LYS A 162 -9.17 14.75 -14.49
C LYS A 162 -9.78 15.71 -13.48
N ASP A 163 -10.69 15.20 -12.65
CA ASP A 163 -11.41 15.98 -11.65
C ASP A 163 -11.95 15.05 -10.54
N ALA A 164 -12.36 15.64 -9.43
CA ALA A 164 -12.93 14.95 -8.27
C ALA A 164 -14.47 14.88 -8.30
N SER A 165 -15.08 14.88 -9.47
CA SER A 165 -16.53 14.76 -9.60
C SER A 165 -17.06 13.38 -9.20
N ALA A 166 -18.38 13.25 -9.03
CA ALA A 166 -19.02 11.96 -8.75
C ALA A 166 -18.92 10.96 -9.92
N SER A 167 -18.58 11.45 -11.12
CA SER A 167 -18.36 10.61 -12.31
C SER A 167 -17.07 11.06 -13.01
N PRO A 168 -15.91 10.82 -12.38
CA PRO A 168 -14.65 11.34 -12.86
C PRO A 168 -14.23 10.70 -14.17
N VAL A 169 -13.61 11.49 -15.03
CA VAL A 169 -13.03 11.02 -16.31
C VAL A 169 -11.60 10.56 -16.05
N LEU A 170 -11.27 9.34 -16.48
CA LEU A 170 -9.92 8.82 -16.40
C LEU A 170 -8.94 9.71 -17.18
N ALA A 171 -7.79 9.97 -16.58
CA ALA A 171 -6.79 10.86 -17.16
C ALA A 171 -5.86 10.12 -18.11
N VAL A 172 -5.58 10.77 -19.24
CA VAL A 172 -4.38 10.50 -20.04
C VAL A 172 -3.36 11.55 -19.64
N GLN A 173 -2.25 11.11 -19.13
CA GLN A 173 -1.22 11.99 -18.58
C GLN A 173 -0.03 12.11 -19.52
N THR A 174 0.59 13.28 -19.53
CA THR A 174 1.78 13.55 -20.36
C THR A 174 2.82 14.29 -19.55
N THR A 175 4.07 13.88 -19.66
CA THR A 175 5.22 14.60 -19.11
C THR A 175 6.50 14.24 -19.88
N ASN A 176 7.38 15.21 -20.07
CA ASN A 176 8.69 15.03 -20.72
C ASN A 176 8.66 14.28 -22.06
N GLY A 177 7.60 14.49 -22.87
CA GLY A 177 7.42 13.81 -24.15
C GLY A 177 6.86 12.38 -24.06
N ASN A 178 6.66 11.87 -22.87
CA ASN A 178 5.99 10.58 -22.62
C ASN A 178 4.50 10.79 -22.37
N SER A 179 3.70 9.76 -22.66
CA SER A 179 2.26 9.74 -22.40
C SER A 179 1.85 8.41 -21.82
N CYS A 180 0.93 8.43 -20.85
CA CYS A 180 0.38 7.23 -20.22
C CYS A 180 -1.14 7.40 -20.01
N GLU A 181 -1.92 6.39 -20.35
CA GLU A 181 -3.33 6.27 -19.94
C GLU A 181 -3.41 5.82 -18.47
N TRP A 182 -2.76 6.61 -17.58
CA TRP A 182 -2.50 6.23 -16.20
C TRP A 182 -3.75 5.76 -15.46
N GLY A 183 -4.82 6.56 -15.51
CA GLY A 183 -6.08 6.21 -14.87
C GLY A 183 -6.66 4.89 -15.38
N LYS A 184 -6.67 4.70 -16.70
CA LYS A 184 -7.18 3.47 -17.32
C LYS A 184 -6.35 2.25 -16.94
N LYS A 185 -5.02 2.36 -17.00
CA LYS A 185 -4.09 1.28 -16.62
C LYS A 185 -4.36 0.77 -15.20
N ILE A 186 -4.55 1.68 -14.25
CA ILE A 186 -4.79 1.31 -12.84
C ILE A 186 -6.18 0.70 -12.65
N VAL A 187 -7.22 1.24 -13.27
CA VAL A 187 -8.57 0.67 -13.19
C VAL A 187 -8.60 -0.74 -13.78
N GLU A 188 -8.02 -0.95 -14.96
CA GLU A 188 -7.94 -2.28 -15.58
C GLU A 188 -7.13 -3.29 -14.73
N ALA A 189 -6.05 -2.84 -14.08
CA ALA A 189 -5.29 -3.69 -13.18
C ALA A 189 -6.11 -4.08 -11.94
N TRP A 190 -6.86 -3.13 -11.38
CA TRP A 190 -7.73 -3.36 -10.23
C TRP A 190 -8.89 -4.29 -10.57
N GLU A 191 -9.55 -4.11 -11.72
CA GLU A 191 -10.60 -5.01 -12.19
C GLU A 191 -10.11 -6.46 -12.34
N LYS A 192 -8.92 -6.66 -12.90
CA LYS A 192 -8.29 -7.99 -12.99
C LYS A 192 -8.01 -8.62 -11.62
N GLU A 193 -7.59 -7.83 -10.64
CA GLU A 193 -7.40 -8.33 -9.28
C GLU A 193 -8.74 -8.73 -8.64
N ALA A 194 -9.79 -7.93 -8.85
CA ALA A 194 -11.13 -8.23 -8.34
C ALA A 194 -11.71 -9.51 -8.99
N GLU A 195 -11.57 -9.69 -10.31
CA GLU A 195 -11.97 -10.90 -11.01
C GLU A 195 -11.24 -12.14 -10.47
N ARG A 196 -9.93 -12.04 -10.24
CA ARG A 196 -9.12 -13.12 -9.67
C ARG A 196 -9.56 -13.47 -8.26
N ALA A 197 -9.78 -12.47 -7.42
CA ALA A 197 -10.25 -12.68 -6.05
C ALA A 197 -11.61 -13.41 -6.02
N THR A 198 -12.52 -13.08 -6.94
CA THR A 198 -13.79 -13.78 -7.11
C THR A 198 -13.58 -15.24 -7.52
N PHE A 199 -12.70 -15.50 -8.48
CA PHE A 199 -12.39 -16.85 -8.96
C PHE A 199 -11.74 -17.71 -7.88
N ASP A 200 -10.84 -17.15 -7.10
CA ASP A 200 -10.19 -17.85 -5.98
C ASP A 200 -11.12 -18.06 -4.78
N GLY A 201 -12.39 -17.64 -4.88
CA GLY A 201 -13.39 -17.79 -3.82
C GLY A 201 -13.28 -16.77 -2.69
N CYS A 202 -12.44 -15.75 -2.88
CA CYS A 202 -12.33 -14.63 -1.93
C CYS A 202 -13.50 -13.65 -2.04
N LEU A 203 -14.13 -13.57 -3.22
CA LEU A 203 -15.31 -12.75 -3.49
C LEU A 203 -16.43 -13.61 -4.06
N THR A 204 -17.66 -13.34 -3.71
CA THR A 204 -18.81 -13.96 -4.37
C THR A 204 -19.15 -13.26 -5.68
N SER A 205 -19.92 -13.94 -6.56
CA SER A 205 -20.24 -13.44 -7.90
C SER A 205 -20.99 -12.10 -7.92
N ASP A 206 -21.54 -11.69 -6.79
CA ASP A 206 -22.33 -10.44 -6.68
C ASP A 206 -21.51 -9.28 -6.11
N PHE A 207 -20.24 -9.48 -5.81
CA PHE A 207 -19.36 -8.51 -5.12
C PHE A 207 -19.87 -8.01 -3.75
N ASN A 208 -20.96 -8.62 -3.25
CA ASN A 208 -21.57 -8.25 -1.99
C ASN A 208 -21.07 -9.09 -0.82
N GLU A 209 -20.33 -10.17 -1.10
CA GLU A 209 -19.78 -11.05 -0.08
C GLU A 209 -18.34 -11.42 -0.37
N VAL A 210 -17.47 -11.18 0.58
CA VAL A 210 -16.08 -11.61 0.58
C VAL A 210 -15.93 -12.76 1.56
N ALA A 211 -15.48 -13.92 1.11
CA ALA A 211 -15.21 -15.03 2.00
C ALA A 211 -14.04 -14.70 2.92
N ALA A 212 -14.24 -14.82 4.20
CA ALA A 212 -13.22 -14.50 5.19
C ALA A 212 -12.05 -15.49 5.17
N TYR A 213 -10.96 -14.98 5.66
CA TYR A 213 -9.67 -15.67 5.76
C TYR A 213 -9.67 -16.83 6.76
N ASP A 214 -10.70 -16.95 7.59
CA ASP A 214 -10.88 -18.09 8.44
C ASP A 214 -12.34 -18.58 8.39
N ASP A 215 -12.56 -19.83 8.80
CA ASP A 215 -13.88 -20.49 8.76
C ASP A 215 -14.96 -19.85 9.63
N ASN A 216 -14.67 -18.75 10.33
CA ASN A 216 -15.53 -18.16 11.33
C ASN A 216 -16.04 -16.76 11.01
N GLU A 217 -15.42 -16.04 10.07
CA GLU A 217 -15.80 -14.67 9.73
C GLU A 217 -15.93 -14.48 8.21
N MET A 218 -16.99 -13.83 7.79
CA MET A 218 -17.19 -13.39 6.40
C MET A 218 -17.12 -11.89 6.32
N LEU A 219 -16.28 -11.38 5.40
CA LEU A 219 -16.25 -9.98 5.02
C LEU A 219 -17.10 -9.80 3.77
N TYR A 220 -18.00 -8.83 3.76
CA TYR A 220 -18.70 -8.44 2.56
C TYR A 220 -18.79 -6.93 2.44
N TYR A 221 -18.72 -6.44 1.21
CA TYR A 221 -18.86 -5.04 0.90
C TYR A 221 -20.23 -4.77 0.30
N ASP A 222 -21.01 -3.94 0.96
CA ASP A 222 -22.29 -3.47 0.43
C ASP A 222 -22.06 -2.24 -0.44
N TYR A 223 -22.17 -2.42 -1.74
CA TYR A 223 -22.01 -1.33 -2.71
C TYR A 223 -23.13 -0.28 -2.62
N ALA A 224 -24.32 -0.66 -2.21
CA ALA A 224 -25.43 0.28 -2.06
C ALA A 224 -25.21 1.21 -0.86
N GLU A 225 -24.60 0.71 0.20
CA GLU A 225 -24.31 1.48 1.41
C GLU A 225 -22.85 1.97 1.47
N SER A 226 -21.99 1.52 0.54
CA SER A 226 -20.54 1.79 0.53
C SER A 226 -19.85 1.41 1.84
N VAL A 227 -20.25 0.31 2.45
CA VAL A 227 -19.76 -0.15 3.75
C VAL A 227 -19.20 -1.56 3.65
N LEU A 228 -18.04 -1.79 4.26
CA LEU A 228 -17.45 -3.10 4.47
C LEU A 228 -18.02 -3.70 5.77
N HIS A 229 -18.68 -4.84 5.67
CA HIS A 229 -19.23 -5.55 6.82
C HIS A 229 -18.39 -6.78 7.17
N VAL A 230 -18.27 -7.03 8.48
CA VAL A 230 -17.72 -8.28 9.03
C VAL A 230 -18.90 -9.07 9.61
N LYS A 231 -19.11 -10.27 9.11
CA LYS A 231 -20.16 -11.15 9.60
C LYS A 231 -19.53 -12.38 10.25
N SER A 232 -19.68 -12.51 11.56
CA SER A 232 -19.35 -13.76 12.26
C SER A 232 -20.38 -14.85 11.96
N LYS A 233 -19.91 -16.06 11.75
CA LYS A 233 -20.79 -17.24 11.63
C LYS A 233 -21.40 -17.64 12.96
#